data_c05784f76d3f8a9f63288a31e515fc48
#
_entry.id   c05784f76d3f8a9f63288a31e515fc48
#
_cell.length_a   1.000
_cell.length_b   1.000
_cell.length_c   1.000
_cell.angle_alpha   90.00
_cell.angle_beta   90.00
_cell.angle_gamma   90.00
#
_symmetry.space_group_name_H-M   'P 1'
#
loop_
_entity.id
_entity.type
_entity.pdbx_description
1 polymer ?
#
loop_
_entity_poly.entity_id
_entity_poly.type
_entity_poly.pdbx_seq_one_letter_code
_entity_poly.pdbx_strand_id
1 'polypeptide(L)'
;MTASATLTNQLASRIAAIAVTLMFAVNGAVIGGFGGSLPSLRDKLGLDATQIAIMLFCGGAAAILAMQIGGRLADAIGAREITLAAVPFLIAGMITVGLATVFGVAIVGGILLGLGNGAMDVAMNAIGVQVEAARQRPIMSFFHAFWSIGQFVGAGTVLLLAILLGLQGGAIVTPLSILIAVLALVGLGILFKITPKAAVVPHTIDGVKTPIPRAAWILGAMALAFGLSEGTATDWSSLHVTDVAGVDPTTGALGLVTVSAFMVIIRLLGDRLVSRFGRRTVVRFGALFAAVGYLTVTLVSSLPMLVVGWALVGFGVGMIAPQVYAVAGHIGGGRVLAVVVTFGYAAFLLGPAFMGFLVNQVGIHHAMAVPALLCAGIIALASTMPRTDAGLSQR
;
A
#
# COMPACT_ATOMS: atom_id res chain seq x y z
N MET A 1 36.39 -7.36 17.30
CA MET A 1 35.39 -6.89 16.34
C MET A 1 34.68 -5.71 16.98
N THR A 2 34.60 -4.57 16.29
CA THR A 2 33.91 -3.39 16.81
C THR A 2 32.38 -3.61 16.78
N ALA A 3 31.64 -2.96 17.66
CA ALA A 3 30.16 -3.04 17.72
C ALA A 3 29.51 -2.74 16.35
N SER A 4 30.10 -1.81 15.57
CA SER A 4 29.67 -1.46 14.21
C SER A 4 29.81 -2.65 13.23
N ALA A 5 30.91 -3.39 13.24
CA ALA A 5 31.12 -4.55 12.37
C ALA A 5 30.14 -5.69 12.70
N THR A 6 29.83 -5.89 13.98
CA THR A 6 28.84 -6.89 14.41
C THR A 6 27.43 -6.53 13.92
N LEU A 7 27.02 -5.27 14.01
CA LEU A 7 25.72 -4.81 13.52
C LEU A 7 25.60 -4.94 12.00
N THR A 8 26.63 -4.55 11.24
CA THR A 8 26.66 -4.70 9.78
C THR A 8 26.51 -6.17 9.36
N ASN A 9 27.20 -7.09 10.05
CA ASN A 9 27.09 -8.52 9.78
C ASN A 9 25.69 -9.06 10.10
N GLN A 10 25.04 -8.58 11.18
CA GLN A 10 23.66 -8.97 11.49
C GLN A 10 22.68 -8.48 10.43
N LEU A 11 22.79 -7.24 9.98
CA LEU A 11 21.95 -6.67 8.93
C LEU A 11 22.17 -7.35 7.57
N ALA A 12 23.40 -7.76 7.25
CA ALA A 12 23.71 -8.50 6.02
C ALA A 12 23.18 -9.94 6.03
N SER A 13 22.73 -10.46 7.18
CA SER A 13 22.31 -11.85 7.34
C SER A 13 21.06 -12.20 6.55
N ARG A 14 20.85 -13.48 6.23
CA ARG A 14 19.60 -13.98 5.64
C ARG A 14 18.43 -13.82 6.59
N ILE A 15 18.65 -13.93 7.90
CA ILE A 15 17.63 -13.80 8.93
C ILE A 15 17.07 -12.38 8.95
N ALA A 16 17.92 -11.35 8.82
CA ALA A 16 17.48 -9.96 8.73
C ALA A 16 16.58 -9.73 7.49
N ALA A 17 16.96 -10.27 6.34
CA ALA A 17 16.12 -10.17 5.15
C ALA A 17 14.78 -10.90 5.32
N ILE A 18 14.76 -12.09 5.93
CA ILE A 18 13.53 -12.82 6.26
C ILE A 18 12.66 -12.00 7.22
N ALA A 19 13.25 -11.38 8.24
CA ALA A 19 12.51 -10.52 9.17
C ALA A 19 11.81 -9.37 8.46
N VAL A 20 12.52 -8.62 7.59
CA VAL A 20 11.90 -7.54 6.81
C VAL A 20 10.83 -8.07 5.86
N THR A 21 11.09 -9.18 5.17
CA THR A 21 10.09 -9.84 4.31
C THR A 21 8.81 -10.16 5.09
N LEU A 22 8.94 -10.71 6.30
CA LEU A 22 7.81 -11.04 7.16
C LEU A 22 7.06 -9.79 7.64
N MET A 23 7.77 -8.69 7.95
CA MET A 23 7.14 -7.41 8.31
C MET A 23 6.22 -6.93 7.19
N PHE A 24 6.73 -6.89 5.95
CA PHE A 24 5.94 -6.48 4.79
C PHE A 24 4.75 -7.42 4.57
N ALA A 25 4.95 -8.74 4.68
CA ALA A 25 3.89 -9.74 4.49
C ALA A 25 2.79 -9.63 5.57
N VAL A 26 3.14 -9.47 6.85
CA VAL A 26 2.18 -9.31 7.95
C VAL A 26 1.38 -8.02 7.78
N ASN A 27 2.06 -6.90 7.51
CA ASN A 27 1.39 -5.63 7.27
C ASN A 27 0.41 -5.74 6.09
N GLY A 28 0.88 -6.26 4.95
CA GLY A 28 0.05 -6.49 3.78
C GLY A 28 -1.16 -7.40 4.06
N ALA A 29 -0.99 -8.48 4.84
CA ALA A 29 -2.08 -9.41 5.16
C ALA A 29 -3.18 -8.74 6.02
N VAL A 30 -2.80 -7.92 6.97
CA VAL A 30 -3.77 -7.16 7.78
C VAL A 30 -4.55 -6.17 6.91
N ILE A 31 -3.85 -5.36 6.12
CA ILE A 31 -4.48 -4.36 5.25
C ILE A 31 -5.32 -5.03 4.15
N GLY A 32 -4.84 -6.14 3.57
CA GLY A 32 -5.61 -6.93 2.59
C GLY A 32 -6.87 -7.56 3.18
N GLY A 33 -6.77 -8.12 4.40
CA GLY A 33 -7.92 -8.67 5.11
C GLY A 33 -8.97 -7.61 5.42
N PHE A 34 -8.54 -6.44 5.88
CA PHE A 34 -9.42 -5.29 6.11
C PHE A 34 -10.08 -4.82 4.81
N GLY A 35 -9.28 -4.49 3.77
CA GLY A 35 -9.80 -3.99 2.49
C GLY A 35 -10.71 -4.99 1.78
N GLY A 36 -10.36 -6.29 1.79
CA GLY A 36 -11.21 -7.35 1.23
C GLY A 36 -12.53 -7.53 1.99
N SER A 37 -12.57 -7.20 3.28
CA SER A 37 -13.77 -7.31 4.12
C SER A 37 -14.67 -6.06 4.11
N LEU A 38 -14.28 -4.97 3.46
CA LEU A 38 -15.07 -3.72 3.46
C LEU A 38 -16.52 -3.89 2.99
N PRO A 39 -16.83 -4.67 1.93
CA PRO A 39 -18.22 -4.94 1.57
C PRO A 39 -19.00 -5.67 2.67
N SER A 40 -18.37 -6.67 3.30
CA SER A 40 -18.95 -7.44 4.38
C SER A 40 -19.13 -6.60 5.66
N LEU A 41 -18.19 -5.71 5.96
CA LEU A 41 -18.32 -4.77 7.08
C LEU A 41 -19.45 -3.77 6.83
N ARG A 42 -19.56 -3.27 5.59
CA ARG A 42 -20.67 -2.42 5.16
C ARG A 42 -22.02 -3.12 5.34
N ASP A 43 -22.12 -4.37 4.89
CA ASP A 43 -23.33 -5.20 5.07
C ASP A 43 -23.64 -5.42 6.55
N LYS A 44 -22.65 -5.79 7.37
CA LYS A 44 -22.80 -6.05 8.81
C LYS A 44 -23.37 -4.86 9.58
N LEU A 45 -22.94 -3.64 9.24
CA LEU A 45 -23.27 -2.42 9.99
C LEU A 45 -24.28 -1.52 9.28
N GLY A 46 -24.73 -1.87 8.07
CA GLY A 46 -25.62 -1.06 7.24
C GLY A 46 -25.00 0.29 6.83
N LEU A 47 -23.69 0.32 6.51
CA LEU A 47 -22.99 1.57 6.23
C LEU A 47 -23.25 2.06 4.80
N ASP A 48 -23.33 3.37 4.64
CA ASP A 48 -23.29 4.01 3.33
C ASP A 48 -21.85 4.33 2.84
N ALA A 49 -21.73 4.83 1.61
CA ALA A 49 -20.43 5.18 1.03
C ALA A 49 -19.72 6.31 1.78
N THR A 50 -20.47 7.26 2.36
CA THR A 50 -19.91 8.36 3.15
C THR A 50 -19.28 7.84 4.44
N GLN A 51 -19.97 6.93 5.13
CA GLN A 51 -19.48 6.31 6.36
C GLN A 51 -18.22 5.47 6.10
N ILE A 52 -18.17 4.71 5.01
CA ILE A 52 -16.95 4.01 4.59
C ILE A 52 -15.82 5.01 4.33
N ALA A 53 -16.08 6.09 3.58
CA ALA A 53 -15.07 7.11 3.29
C ALA A 53 -14.56 7.80 4.56
N ILE A 54 -15.43 8.13 5.52
CA ILE A 54 -15.04 8.73 6.81
C ILE A 54 -14.15 7.75 7.60
N MET A 55 -14.51 6.48 7.68
CA MET A 55 -13.73 5.46 8.38
C MET A 55 -12.33 5.33 7.77
N LEU A 56 -12.23 5.23 6.44
CA LEU A 56 -10.96 5.15 5.71
C LEU A 56 -10.13 6.43 5.87
N PHE A 57 -10.76 7.60 5.80
CA PHE A 57 -10.10 8.89 6.03
C PHE A 57 -9.53 9.02 7.44
N CYS A 58 -10.29 8.63 8.47
CA CYS A 58 -9.82 8.63 9.86
C CYS A 58 -8.63 7.67 10.04
N GLY A 59 -8.68 6.48 9.43
CA GLY A 59 -7.57 5.54 9.40
C GLY A 59 -6.34 6.10 8.69
N GLY A 60 -6.52 6.70 7.51
CA GLY A 60 -5.45 7.35 6.75
C GLY A 60 -4.80 8.51 7.49
N ALA A 61 -5.60 9.37 8.15
CA ALA A 61 -5.11 10.46 8.98
C ALA A 61 -4.28 9.92 10.16
N ALA A 62 -4.77 8.88 10.83
CA ALA A 62 -4.06 8.21 11.92
C ALA A 62 -2.75 7.58 11.42
N ALA A 63 -2.73 6.99 10.22
CA ALA A 63 -1.53 6.43 9.63
C ALA A 63 -0.46 7.51 9.38
N ILE A 64 -0.82 8.65 8.80
CA ILE A 64 0.12 9.75 8.56
C ILE A 64 0.68 10.31 9.87
N LEU A 65 -0.16 10.49 10.88
CA LEU A 65 0.30 10.92 12.22
C LEU A 65 1.28 9.89 12.80
N ALA A 66 0.94 8.60 12.71
CA ALA A 66 1.80 7.53 13.19
C ALA A 66 3.13 7.43 12.43
N MET A 67 3.14 7.69 11.11
CA MET A 67 4.38 7.77 10.32
C MET A 67 5.30 8.89 10.80
N GLN A 68 4.75 10.08 11.06
CA GLN A 68 5.52 11.23 11.54
C GLN A 68 6.10 11.00 12.95
N ILE A 69 5.28 10.47 13.85
CA ILE A 69 5.69 10.16 15.23
C ILE A 69 6.63 8.95 15.24
N GLY A 70 6.26 7.89 14.52
CA GLY A 70 7.01 6.64 14.42
C GLY A 70 8.40 6.83 13.81
N GLY A 71 8.53 7.71 12.80
CA GLY A 71 9.83 8.06 12.23
C GLY A 71 10.76 8.70 13.26
N ARG A 72 10.27 9.72 13.99
CA ARG A 72 11.05 10.39 15.06
C ARG A 72 11.41 9.43 16.21
N LEU A 73 10.48 8.55 16.58
CA LEU A 73 10.73 7.55 17.61
C LEU A 73 11.70 6.48 17.10
N ALA A 74 11.62 6.06 15.84
CA ALA A 74 12.58 5.13 15.25
C ALA A 74 14.01 5.69 15.27
N ASP A 75 14.16 7.00 15.06
CA ASP A 75 15.45 7.70 15.20
C ASP A 75 15.94 7.77 16.66
N ALA A 76 15.03 7.74 17.65
CA ALA A 76 15.36 7.87 19.06
C ALA A 76 15.58 6.51 19.77
N ILE A 77 14.70 5.54 19.53
CA ILE A 77 14.68 4.26 20.24
C ILE A 77 14.93 3.04 19.35
N GLY A 78 14.93 3.25 18.02
CA GLY A 78 15.20 2.20 17.02
C GLY A 78 13.95 1.77 16.25
N ALA A 79 14.14 1.47 14.96
CA ALA A 79 13.05 1.06 14.07
C ALA A 79 12.48 -0.32 14.42
N ARG A 80 13.29 -1.21 15.04
CA ARG A 80 12.84 -2.51 15.54
C ARG A 80 11.72 -2.37 16.57
N GLU A 81 11.93 -1.51 17.54
CA GLU A 81 11.00 -1.27 18.65
C GLU A 81 9.67 -0.71 18.12
N ILE A 82 9.73 0.20 17.15
CA ILE A 82 8.54 0.76 16.51
C ILE A 82 7.80 -0.30 15.71
N THR A 83 8.50 -1.13 14.92
CA THR A 83 7.88 -2.24 14.18
C THR A 83 7.14 -3.20 15.12
N LEU A 84 7.79 -3.59 16.23
CA LEU A 84 7.18 -4.52 17.20
C LEU A 84 6.00 -3.88 17.93
N ALA A 85 6.07 -2.58 18.24
CA ALA A 85 4.96 -1.84 18.87
C ALA A 85 3.77 -1.61 17.92
N ALA A 86 4.01 -1.55 16.62
CA ALA A 86 2.96 -1.33 15.62
C ALA A 86 2.00 -2.53 15.48
N VAL A 87 2.50 -3.77 15.60
CA VAL A 87 1.68 -4.98 15.42
C VAL A 87 0.53 -5.09 16.43
N PRO A 88 0.68 -4.80 17.73
CA PRO A 88 -0.44 -4.72 18.67
C PRO A 88 -1.57 -3.77 18.23
N PHE A 89 -1.25 -2.62 17.61
CA PHE A 89 -2.28 -1.72 17.08
C PHE A 89 -3.01 -2.33 15.89
N LEU A 90 -2.30 -3.03 14.99
CA LEU A 90 -2.92 -3.77 13.89
C LEU A 90 -3.87 -4.86 14.41
N ILE A 91 -3.43 -5.64 15.41
CA ILE A 91 -4.25 -6.68 16.06
C ILE A 91 -5.49 -6.05 16.72
N ALA A 92 -5.30 -5.03 17.54
CA ALA A 92 -6.39 -4.35 18.23
C ALA A 92 -7.38 -3.75 17.23
N GLY A 93 -6.88 -3.13 16.15
CA GLY A 93 -7.71 -2.56 15.09
C GLY A 93 -8.56 -3.62 14.39
N MET A 94 -7.95 -4.76 14.00
CA MET A 94 -8.70 -5.88 13.39
C MET A 94 -9.76 -6.44 14.33
N ILE A 95 -9.43 -6.68 15.59
CA ILE A 95 -10.40 -7.18 16.59
C ILE A 95 -11.53 -6.17 16.79
N THR A 96 -11.22 -4.87 16.89
CA THR A 96 -12.23 -3.82 17.06
C THR A 96 -13.17 -3.76 15.86
N VAL A 97 -12.65 -3.83 14.63
CA VAL A 97 -13.48 -3.93 13.41
C VAL A 97 -14.34 -5.21 13.45
N GLY A 98 -13.71 -6.34 13.79
CA GLY A 98 -14.39 -7.64 13.86
C GLY A 98 -15.57 -7.68 14.84
N LEU A 99 -15.44 -6.99 15.97
CA LEU A 99 -16.45 -6.93 17.03
C LEU A 99 -17.37 -5.71 16.90
N ALA A 100 -17.17 -4.85 15.91
CA ALA A 100 -18.00 -3.66 15.74
C ALA A 100 -19.48 -4.03 15.51
N THR A 101 -20.34 -3.37 16.27
CA THR A 101 -21.80 -3.43 16.15
C THR A 101 -22.42 -2.09 15.77
N VAL A 102 -21.62 -1.02 15.84
CA VAL A 102 -22.00 0.34 15.46
C VAL A 102 -20.85 1.05 14.73
N PHE A 103 -21.20 2.02 13.92
CA PHE A 103 -20.24 2.77 13.09
C PHE A 103 -19.08 3.40 13.89
N GLY A 104 -19.36 3.98 15.08
CA GLY A 104 -18.34 4.60 15.92
C GLY A 104 -17.22 3.61 16.34
N VAL A 105 -17.56 2.36 16.62
CA VAL A 105 -16.59 1.31 16.95
C VAL A 105 -15.76 0.93 15.71
N ALA A 106 -16.38 0.88 14.53
CA ALA A 106 -15.65 0.65 13.28
C ALA A 106 -14.64 1.76 12.99
N ILE A 107 -14.97 3.03 13.23
CA ILE A 107 -14.01 4.16 13.12
C ILE A 107 -12.83 3.96 14.07
N VAL A 108 -13.05 3.62 15.34
CA VAL A 108 -11.96 3.36 16.30
C VAL A 108 -11.07 2.23 15.79
N GLY A 109 -11.65 1.16 15.27
CA GLY A 109 -10.90 0.08 14.63
C GLY A 109 -10.06 0.55 13.44
N GLY A 110 -10.63 1.38 12.55
CA GLY A 110 -9.93 2.00 11.43
C GLY A 110 -8.76 2.90 11.87
N ILE A 111 -8.96 3.70 12.93
CA ILE A 111 -7.89 4.54 13.52
C ILE A 111 -6.76 3.66 14.07
N LEU A 112 -7.07 2.60 14.81
CA LEU A 112 -6.05 1.69 15.34
C LEU A 112 -5.28 0.98 14.22
N LEU A 113 -5.96 0.53 13.17
CA LEU A 113 -5.33 -0.01 11.96
C LEU A 113 -4.41 1.02 11.32
N GLY A 114 -4.87 2.26 11.19
CA GLY A 114 -4.07 3.36 10.66
C GLY A 114 -2.81 3.63 11.48
N LEU A 115 -2.94 3.73 12.81
CA LEU A 115 -1.78 3.91 13.71
C LEU A 115 -0.75 2.80 13.55
N GLY A 116 -1.20 1.53 13.56
CA GLY A 116 -0.34 0.38 13.38
C GLY A 116 0.31 0.34 12.00
N ASN A 117 -0.48 0.57 10.94
CA ASN A 117 0.00 0.57 9.56
C ASN A 117 1.06 1.65 9.32
N GLY A 118 0.78 2.90 9.70
CA GLY A 118 1.69 4.02 9.48
C GLY A 118 3.00 3.88 10.26
N ALA A 119 2.94 3.49 11.55
CA ALA A 119 4.14 3.25 12.34
C ALA A 119 4.98 2.08 11.77
N MET A 120 4.32 0.99 11.37
CA MET A 120 5.02 -0.17 10.79
C MET A 120 5.61 0.16 9.42
N ASP A 121 4.91 0.91 8.57
CA ASP A 121 5.38 1.27 7.24
C ASP A 121 6.70 2.03 7.30
N VAL A 122 6.80 3.09 8.09
CA VAL A 122 8.04 3.86 8.21
C VAL A 122 9.18 3.03 8.80
N ALA A 123 8.89 2.21 9.82
CA ALA A 123 9.91 1.44 10.51
C ALA A 123 10.42 0.24 9.69
N MET A 124 9.53 -0.51 9.03
CA MET A 124 9.95 -1.64 8.18
C MET A 124 10.73 -1.18 6.96
N ASN A 125 10.38 -0.04 6.37
CA ASN A 125 11.14 0.55 5.26
C ASN A 125 12.54 1.01 5.74
N ALA A 126 12.65 1.64 6.92
CA ALA A 126 13.93 2.05 7.48
C ALA A 126 14.87 0.85 7.72
N ILE A 127 14.36 -0.27 8.27
CA ILE A 127 15.14 -1.50 8.43
C ILE A 127 15.48 -2.10 7.06
N GLY A 128 14.53 -2.11 6.12
CA GLY A 128 14.71 -2.64 4.77
C GLY A 128 15.85 -1.97 4.03
N VAL A 129 15.93 -0.63 4.06
CA VAL A 129 17.02 0.15 3.46
C VAL A 129 18.38 -0.22 4.09
N GLN A 130 18.44 -0.37 5.42
CA GLN A 130 19.69 -0.75 6.09
C GLN A 130 20.12 -2.19 5.72
N VAL A 131 19.17 -3.12 5.61
CA VAL A 131 19.44 -4.51 5.16
C VAL A 131 19.89 -4.52 3.70
N GLU A 132 19.26 -3.74 2.83
CA GLU A 132 19.68 -3.59 1.43
C GLU A 132 21.12 -3.07 1.33
N ALA A 133 21.42 -1.99 2.03
CA ALA A 133 22.76 -1.39 2.05
C ALA A 133 23.82 -2.37 2.60
N ALA A 134 23.53 -3.10 3.69
CA ALA A 134 24.44 -4.08 4.26
C ALA A 134 24.69 -5.29 3.33
N ARG A 135 23.70 -5.68 2.53
CA ARG A 135 23.79 -6.79 1.56
C ARG A 135 24.39 -6.38 0.23
N GLN A 136 24.53 -5.08 -0.05
CA GLN A 136 25.01 -4.53 -1.32
C GLN A 136 24.28 -5.09 -2.56
N ARG A 137 22.98 -5.34 -2.42
CA ARG A 137 22.13 -5.87 -3.50
C ARG A 137 20.75 -5.22 -3.40
N PRO A 138 20.18 -4.71 -4.50
CA PRO A 138 18.82 -4.17 -4.52
C PRO A 138 17.82 -5.27 -4.13
N ILE A 139 17.04 -5.05 -3.06
CA ILE A 139 16.08 -6.01 -2.50
C ILE A 139 14.77 -5.34 -2.05
N MET A 140 14.68 -3.99 -2.09
CA MET A 140 13.47 -3.29 -1.66
C MET A 140 12.24 -3.67 -2.49
N SER A 141 12.38 -3.82 -3.81
CA SER A 141 11.27 -4.28 -4.67
C SER A 141 10.74 -5.66 -4.25
N PHE A 142 11.63 -6.56 -3.82
CA PHE A 142 11.25 -7.86 -3.29
C PHE A 142 10.45 -7.74 -1.98
N PHE A 143 10.84 -6.86 -1.06
CA PHE A 143 10.08 -6.62 0.17
C PHE A 143 8.67 -6.10 -0.14
N HIS A 144 8.55 -5.12 -1.02
CA HIS A 144 7.24 -4.60 -1.47
C HIS A 144 6.39 -5.65 -2.22
N ALA A 145 7.03 -6.59 -2.94
CA ALA A 145 6.29 -7.71 -3.52
C ALA A 145 5.67 -8.61 -2.44
N PHE A 146 6.37 -8.83 -1.31
CA PHE A 146 5.82 -9.57 -0.18
C PHE A 146 4.70 -8.81 0.57
N TRP A 147 4.72 -7.49 0.57
CA TRP A 147 3.56 -6.72 1.00
C TRP A 147 2.33 -7.01 0.12
N SER A 148 2.50 -7.04 -1.20
CA SER A 148 1.41 -7.39 -2.12
C SER A 148 0.96 -8.84 -1.99
N ILE A 149 1.89 -9.77 -1.72
CA ILE A 149 1.55 -11.17 -1.41
C ILE A 149 0.72 -11.24 -0.12
N GLY A 150 1.13 -10.52 0.92
CA GLY A 150 0.35 -10.38 2.15
C GLY A 150 -1.06 -9.87 1.87
N GLN A 151 -1.17 -8.77 1.11
CA GLN A 151 -2.46 -8.19 0.73
C GLN A 151 -3.34 -9.19 -0.04
N PHE A 152 -2.78 -9.90 -0.99
CA PHE A 152 -3.46 -10.97 -1.72
C PHE A 152 -3.97 -12.07 -0.78
N VAL A 153 -3.10 -12.55 0.12
CA VAL A 153 -3.46 -13.60 1.10
C VAL A 153 -4.54 -13.10 2.05
N GLY A 154 -4.38 -11.88 2.60
CA GLY A 154 -5.35 -11.28 3.51
C GLY A 154 -6.73 -11.13 2.88
N ALA A 155 -6.81 -10.55 1.67
CA ALA A 155 -8.07 -10.42 0.94
C ALA A 155 -8.64 -11.79 0.53
N GLY A 156 -7.77 -12.71 0.09
CA GLY A 156 -8.18 -14.08 -0.29
C GLY A 156 -8.72 -14.90 0.89
N THR A 157 -8.31 -14.57 2.13
CA THR A 157 -8.83 -15.22 3.35
C THR A 157 -10.34 -14.98 3.51
N VAL A 158 -10.88 -13.86 3.01
CA VAL A 158 -12.34 -13.61 2.99
C VAL A 158 -13.05 -14.71 2.21
N LEU A 159 -12.59 -14.95 0.97
CA LEU A 159 -13.15 -15.99 0.10
C LEU A 159 -12.96 -17.40 0.68
N LEU A 160 -11.77 -17.66 1.21
CA LEU A 160 -11.45 -18.95 1.80
C LEU A 160 -12.38 -19.27 2.98
N LEU A 161 -12.56 -18.34 3.91
CA LEU A 161 -13.44 -18.52 5.05
C LEU A 161 -14.91 -18.62 4.62
N ALA A 162 -15.34 -17.85 3.62
CA ALA A 162 -16.69 -17.96 3.07
C ALA A 162 -16.98 -19.39 2.57
N ILE A 163 -16.03 -19.99 1.85
CA ILE A 163 -16.14 -21.36 1.33
C ILE A 163 -16.08 -22.39 2.47
N LEU A 164 -15.11 -22.27 3.39
CA LEU A 164 -14.87 -23.27 4.44
C LEU A 164 -15.96 -23.28 5.52
N LEU A 165 -16.47 -22.10 5.88
CA LEU A 165 -17.47 -21.93 6.95
C LEU A 165 -18.89 -21.79 6.43
N GLY A 166 -19.09 -21.65 5.12
CA GLY A 166 -20.39 -21.38 4.50
C GLY A 166 -20.99 -20.02 4.91
N LEU A 167 -20.14 -19.06 5.29
CA LEU A 167 -20.58 -17.73 5.76
C LEU A 167 -20.62 -16.75 4.59
N GLN A 168 -21.60 -15.83 4.61
CA GLN A 168 -21.80 -14.79 3.61
C GLN A 168 -22.04 -13.44 4.28
N GLY A 169 -21.91 -12.37 3.50
CA GLY A 169 -22.20 -11.01 3.94
C GLY A 169 -21.42 -10.62 5.19
N GLY A 170 -22.07 -9.93 6.11
CA GLY A 170 -21.47 -9.43 7.35
C GLY A 170 -21.02 -10.49 8.34
N ALA A 171 -21.52 -11.74 8.24
CA ALA A 171 -21.17 -12.82 9.15
C ALA A 171 -19.68 -13.21 9.11
N ILE A 172 -19.01 -12.96 7.97
CA ILE A 172 -17.59 -13.28 7.78
C ILE A 172 -16.65 -12.37 8.56
N VAL A 173 -17.06 -11.13 8.89
CA VAL A 173 -16.17 -10.07 9.43
C VAL A 173 -15.52 -10.50 10.74
N THR A 174 -16.27 -11.06 11.67
CA THR A 174 -15.74 -11.47 12.99
C THR A 174 -14.74 -12.62 12.89
N PRO A 175 -15.04 -13.78 12.25
CA PRO A 175 -14.07 -14.87 12.15
C PRO A 175 -12.83 -14.49 11.33
N LEU A 176 -12.99 -13.68 10.28
CA LEU A 176 -11.87 -13.15 9.51
C LEU A 176 -10.95 -12.30 10.40
N SER A 177 -11.52 -11.36 11.13
CA SER A 177 -10.74 -10.46 11.99
C SER A 177 -9.98 -11.22 13.08
N ILE A 178 -10.57 -12.24 13.68
CA ILE A 178 -9.90 -13.11 14.65
C ILE A 178 -8.74 -13.86 13.97
N LEU A 179 -8.97 -14.46 12.80
CA LEU A 179 -7.91 -15.20 12.10
C LEU A 179 -6.75 -14.31 11.73
N ILE A 180 -7.01 -13.13 11.14
CA ILE A 180 -5.95 -12.17 10.78
C ILE A 180 -5.20 -11.68 12.02
N ALA A 181 -5.90 -11.41 13.13
CA ALA A 181 -5.29 -11.01 14.40
C ALA A 181 -4.38 -12.12 14.97
N VAL A 182 -4.81 -13.38 14.90
CA VAL A 182 -4.01 -14.54 15.32
C VAL A 182 -2.77 -14.69 14.44
N LEU A 183 -2.89 -14.57 13.12
CA LEU A 183 -1.77 -14.61 12.20
C LEU A 183 -0.77 -13.47 12.46
N ALA A 184 -1.27 -12.25 12.72
CA ALA A 184 -0.43 -11.12 13.10
C ALA A 184 0.28 -11.33 14.44
N LEU A 185 -0.40 -11.95 15.43
CA LEU A 185 0.19 -12.30 16.73
C LEU A 185 1.32 -13.35 16.60
N VAL A 186 1.11 -14.38 15.77
CA VAL A 186 2.15 -15.36 15.45
C VAL A 186 3.32 -14.66 14.75
N GLY A 187 3.02 -13.78 13.78
CA GLY A 187 4.01 -12.93 13.11
C GLY A 187 4.81 -12.10 14.11
N LEU A 188 4.15 -11.44 15.07
CA LEU A 188 4.81 -10.69 16.14
C LEU A 188 5.78 -11.56 16.96
N GLY A 189 5.36 -12.76 17.36
CA GLY A 189 6.19 -13.70 18.11
C GLY A 189 7.46 -14.12 17.35
N ILE A 190 7.35 -14.30 16.03
CA ILE A 190 8.49 -14.60 15.17
C ILE A 190 9.38 -13.35 15.03
N LEU A 191 8.78 -12.19 14.69
CA LEU A 191 9.51 -10.93 14.52
C LEU A 191 10.26 -10.51 15.77
N PHE A 192 9.70 -10.73 16.96
CA PHE A 192 10.38 -10.45 18.22
C PHE A 192 11.71 -11.17 18.34
N LYS A 193 11.81 -12.41 17.82
CA LYS A 193 13.00 -13.24 17.86
C LYS A 193 14.03 -12.91 16.79
N ILE A 194 13.57 -12.59 15.57
CA ILE A 194 14.47 -12.54 14.39
C ILE A 194 14.77 -11.14 13.91
N THR A 195 14.02 -10.09 14.35
CA THR A 195 14.25 -8.72 13.89
C THR A 195 15.58 -8.19 14.44
N PRO A 196 16.53 -7.78 13.58
CA PRO A 196 17.78 -7.21 14.02
C PRO A 196 17.55 -5.82 14.67
N LYS A 197 18.44 -5.43 15.58
CA LYS A 197 18.55 -4.05 16.00
C LYS A 197 19.04 -3.24 14.81
N ALA A 198 18.23 -2.27 14.33
CA ALA A 198 18.65 -1.36 13.28
C ALA A 198 19.47 -0.21 13.88
N ALA A 199 20.45 0.28 13.11
CA ALA A 199 21.18 1.46 13.54
C ALA A 199 20.24 2.67 13.57
N VAL A 200 20.34 3.47 14.62
CA VAL A 200 19.75 4.81 14.65
C VAL A 200 20.53 5.65 13.65
N VAL A 201 19.90 6.06 12.56
CA VAL A 201 20.51 6.95 11.57
C VAL A 201 19.89 8.33 11.76
N PRO A 202 20.62 9.28 12.37
CA PRO A 202 20.13 10.64 12.46
C PRO A 202 19.88 11.19 11.05
N HIS A 203 18.67 11.67 10.78
CA HIS A 203 18.37 12.39 9.56
C HIS A 203 19.08 13.76 9.64
N THR A 204 20.34 13.83 9.19
CA THR A 204 20.99 15.11 8.92
C THR A 204 20.31 15.71 7.69
N ILE A 205 19.43 16.67 7.90
CA ILE A 205 18.95 17.55 6.84
C ILE A 205 20.14 18.45 6.51
N ASP A 206 20.95 18.06 5.54
CA ASP A 206 22.03 18.91 5.03
C ASP A 206 21.44 20.25 4.61
N GLY A 207 21.91 21.31 5.28
CA GLY A 207 21.31 22.66 5.27
C GLY A 207 21.48 23.46 3.96
N VAL A 208 21.81 22.86 2.84
CA VAL A 208 21.89 23.56 1.56
C VAL A 208 20.50 23.67 0.94
N LYS A 209 19.92 24.88 1.01
CA LYS A 209 18.64 25.24 0.41
C LYS A 209 18.77 25.40 -1.11
N THR A 210 19.03 24.33 -1.86
CA THR A 210 18.93 24.37 -3.31
C THR A 210 17.46 24.51 -3.73
N PRO A 211 17.12 25.30 -4.75
CA PRO A 211 15.75 25.42 -5.25
C PRO A 211 15.22 24.05 -5.69
N ILE A 212 13.93 23.78 -5.39
CA ILE A 212 13.28 22.56 -5.85
C ILE A 212 13.08 22.65 -7.37
N PRO A 213 13.64 21.73 -8.16
CA PRO A 213 13.53 21.79 -9.61
C PRO A 213 12.09 21.56 -10.08
N ARG A 214 11.72 22.13 -11.24
CA ARG A 214 10.39 21.95 -11.84
C ARG A 214 9.99 20.47 -12.00
N ALA A 215 10.96 19.61 -12.30
CA ALA A 215 10.74 18.17 -12.41
C ALA A 215 10.17 17.54 -11.12
N ALA A 216 10.52 18.06 -9.94
CA ALA A 216 10.00 17.57 -8.67
C ALA A 216 8.47 17.76 -8.56
N TRP A 217 7.94 18.87 -9.05
CA TRP A 217 6.50 19.13 -9.04
C TRP A 217 5.73 18.24 -10.01
N ILE A 218 6.33 17.95 -11.18
CA ILE A 218 5.74 17.01 -12.16
C ILE A 218 5.73 15.59 -11.57
N LEU A 219 6.84 15.15 -10.96
CA LEU A 219 6.90 13.86 -10.28
C LEU A 219 5.95 13.81 -9.08
N GLY A 220 5.77 14.92 -8.36
CA GLY A 220 4.78 15.08 -7.29
C GLY A 220 3.35 14.90 -7.83
N ALA A 221 3.00 15.54 -8.94
CA ALA A 221 1.69 15.36 -9.58
C ALA A 221 1.47 13.89 -10.03
N MET A 222 2.53 13.23 -10.55
CA MET A 222 2.46 11.79 -10.88
C MET A 222 2.27 10.94 -9.62
N ALA A 223 2.95 11.28 -8.52
CA ALA A 223 2.81 10.57 -7.25
C ALA A 223 1.41 10.75 -6.64
N LEU A 224 0.83 11.94 -6.73
CA LEU A 224 -0.55 12.21 -6.33
C LEU A 224 -1.55 11.38 -7.15
N ALA A 225 -1.43 11.43 -8.48
CA ALA A 225 -2.30 10.68 -9.39
C ALA A 225 -2.18 9.16 -9.18
N PHE A 226 -0.96 8.67 -9.01
CA PHE A 226 -0.69 7.26 -8.68
C PHE A 226 -1.30 6.88 -7.33
N GLY A 227 -1.02 7.64 -6.27
CA GLY A 227 -1.50 7.34 -4.92
C GLY A 227 -3.02 7.31 -4.84
N LEU A 228 -3.73 8.24 -5.52
CA LEU A 228 -5.18 8.21 -5.66
C LEU A 228 -5.65 6.95 -6.40
N SER A 229 -4.97 6.56 -7.47
CA SER A 229 -5.35 5.38 -8.26
C SER A 229 -5.09 4.07 -7.47
N GLU A 230 -3.94 3.90 -6.84
CA GLU A 230 -3.63 2.71 -6.04
C GLU A 230 -4.53 2.64 -4.79
N GLY A 231 -4.74 3.77 -4.09
CA GLY A 231 -5.64 3.84 -2.95
C GLY A 231 -7.08 3.46 -3.34
N THR A 232 -7.58 3.97 -4.48
CA THR A 232 -8.90 3.59 -4.99
C THR A 232 -8.98 2.09 -5.28
N ALA A 233 -7.95 1.49 -5.88
CA ALA A 233 -7.93 0.05 -6.12
C ALA A 233 -7.94 -0.76 -4.81
N THR A 234 -7.21 -0.31 -3.80
CA THR A 234 -7.12 -1.00 -2.50
C THR A 234 -8.42 -0.90 -1.70
N ASP A 235 -9.02 0.30 -1.66
CA ASP A 235 -10.13 0.58 -0.76
C ASP A 235 -11.50 0.33 -1.38
N TRP A 236 -11.63 0.49 -2.72
CA TRP A 236 -12.92 0.50 -3.40
C TRP A 236 -13.13 -0.66 -4.37
N SER A 237 -12.10 -1.45 -4.73
CA SER A 237 -12.28 -2.52 -5.72
C SER A 237 -13.23 -3.61 -5.25
N SER A 238 -13.17 -4.00 -3.97
CA SER A 238 -14.09 -4.99 -3.39
C SER A 238 -15.53 -4.49 -3.35
N LEU A 239 -15.73 -3.23 -2.92
CA LEU A 239 -17.04 -2.56 -2.90
C LEU A 239 -17.59 -2.40 -4.32
N HIS A 240 -16.75 -2.01 -5.29
CA HIS A 240 -17.12 -1.85 -6.68
C HIS A 240 -17.60 -3.17 -7.29
N VAL A 241 -16.88 -4.28 -7.08
CA VAL A 241 -17.29 -5.60 -7.60
C VAL A 241 -18.61 -6.03 -6.97
N THR A 242 -18.79 -5.82 -5.65
CA THR A 242 -20.04 -6.14 -4.97
C THR A 242 -21.24 -5.41 -5.60
N ASP A 243 -21.12 -4.09 -5.73
CA ASP A 243 -22.25 -3.24 -6.14
C ASP A 243 -22.55 -3.34 -7.62
N VAL A 244 -21.53 -3.41 -8.47
CA VAL A 244 -21.69 -3.36 -9.93
C VAL A 244 -22.04 -4.73 -10.53
N ALA A 245 -21.45 -5.82 -9.98
CA ALA A 245 -21.81 -7.17 -10.40
C ALA A 245 -23.04 -7.73 -9.66
N GLY A 246 -23.51 -7.05 -8.60
CA GLY A 246 -24.65 -7.53 -7.78
C GLY A 246 -24.37 -8.85 -7.08
N VAL A 247 -23.10 -9.05 -6.65
CA VAL A 247 -22.68 -10.30 -5.99
C VAL A 247 -22.66 -10.16 -4.48
N ASP A 248 -22.64 -11.30 -3.77
CA ASP A 248 -22.50 -11.32 -2.31
C ASP A 248 -21.24 -10.55 -1.87
N PRO A 249 -21.31 -9.80 -0.74
CA PRO A 249 -20.19 -9.03 -0.21
C PRO A 249 -18.88 -9.81 -0.04
N THR A 250 -18.91 -11.10 0.27
CA THR A 250 -17.71 -11.94 0.35
C THR A 250 -17.11 -12.19 -1.03
N THR A 251 -17.94 -12.39 -2.06
CA THR A 251 -17.49 -12.52 -3.46
C THR A 251 -16.88 -11.21 -3.97
N GLY A 252 -17.35 -10.08 -3.51
CA GLY A 252 -16.78 -8.77 -3.81
C GLY A 252 -15.28 -8.65 -3.52
N ALA A 253 -14.76 -9.40 -2.53
CA ALA A 253 -13.32 -9.45 -2.24
C ALA A 253 -12.46 -9.85 -3.45
N LEU A 254 -13.05 -10.48 -4.50
CA LEU A 254 -12.36 -10.75 -5.78
C LEU A 254 -11.75 -9.49 -6.40
N GLY A 255 -12.34 -8.32 -6.17
CA GLY A 255 -11.78 -7.04 -6.63
C GLY A 255 -10.35 -6.85 -6.12
N LEU A 256 -10.15 -6.83 -4.81
CA LEU A 256 -8.85 -6.62 -4.20
C LEU A 256 -7.91 -7.82 -4.37
N VAL A 257 -8.43 -9.04 -4.32
CA VAL A 257 -7.65 -10.28 -4.60
C VAL A 257 -7.02 -10.19 -5.99
N THR A 258 -7.79 -9.78 -6.99
CA THR A 258 -7.31 -9.66 -8.37
C THR A 258 -6.28 -8.54 -8.51
N VAL A 259 -6.56 -7.35 -7.97
CA VAL A 259 -5.60 -6.23 -7.95
C VAL A 259 -4.28 -6.70 -7.34
N SER A 260 -4.32 -7.27 -6.15
CA SER A 260 -3.12 -7.68 -5.41
C SER A 260 -2.35 -8.79 -6.14
N ALA A 261 -3.03 -9.78 -6.71
CA ALA A 261 -2.39 -10.86 -7.48
C ALA A 261 -1.57 -10.32 -8.66
N PHE A 262 -2.15 -9.41 -9.43
CA PHE A 262 -1.47 -8.83 -10.59
C PHE A 262 -0.38 -7.80 -10.20
N MET A 263 -0.55 -7.12 -9.05
CA MET A 263 0.54 -6.33 -8.47
C MET A 263 1.74 -7.21 -8.07
N VAL A 264 1.52 -8.39 -7.49
CA VAL A 264 2.60 -9.34 -7.18
C VAL A 264 3.36 -9.70 -8.45
N ILE A 265 2.64 -10.12 -9.50
CA ILE A 265 3.26 -10.54 -10.76
C ILE A 265 4.15 -9.44 -11.32
N ILE A 266 3.64 -8.22 -11.43
CA ILE A 266 4.39 -7.13 -12.07
C ILE A 266 5.54 -6.63 -11.19
N ARG A 267 5.40 -6.62 -9.86
CA ARG A 267 6.48 -6.23 -8.94
C ARG A 267 7.64 -7.22 -8.96
N LEU A 268 7.38 -8.52 -9.10
CA LEU A 268 8.42 -9.54 -9.26
C LEU A 268 9.15 -9.47 -10.61
N LEU A 269 8.48 -8.97 -11.65
CA LEU A 269 9.06 -8.76 -12.98
C LEU A 269 9.73 -7.39 -13.13
N GLY A 270 9.50 -6.48 -12.19
CA GLY A 270 9.78 -5.05 -12.30
C GLY A 270 11.21 -4.72 -12.68
N ASP A 271 12.18 -5.26 -11.95
CA ASP A 271 13.60 -4.96 -12.18
C ASP A 271 14.06 -5.42 -13.58
N ARG A 272 13.53 -6.57 -14.06
CA ARG A 272 13.83 -7.05 -15.42
C ARG A 272 13.23 -6.14 -16.51
N LEU A 273 12.00 -5.67 -16.27
CA LEU A 273 11.33 -4.76 -17.21
C LEU A 273 12.03 -3.41 -17.27
N VAL A 274 12.41 -2.86 -16.10
CA VAL A 274 13.14 -1.59 -16.02
C VAL A 274 14.50 -1.68 -16.68
N SER A 275 15.27 -2.76 -16.43
CA SER A 275 16.59 -2.95 -17.05
C SER A 275 16.51 -3.09 -18.56
N ARG A 276 15.43 -3.67 -19.09
CA ARG A 276 15.25 -3.90 -20.55
C ARG A 276 14.65 -2.71 -21.28
N PHE A 277 13.68 -2.02 -20.68
CA PHE A 277 12.86 -1.00 -21.36
C PHE A 277 13.05 0.41 -20.81
N GLY A 278 13.73 0.55 -19.67
CA GLY A 278 13.92 1.83 -18.97
C GLY A 278 12.70 2.27 -18.17
N ARG A 279 12.92 3.09 -17.13
CA ARG A 279 11.91 3.54 -16.16
C ARG A 279 10.73 4.26 -16.82
N ARG A 280 11.03 5.19 -17.75
CA ARG A 280 10.00 5.97 -18.47
C ARG A 280 9.02 5.08 -19.22
N THR A 281 9.52 4.08 -19.94
CA THR A 281 8.69 3.14 -20.73
C THR A 281 7.81 2.32 -19.80
N VAL A 282 8.39 1.79 -18.72
CA VAL A 282 7.67 0.98 -17.73
C VAL A 282 6.54 1.77 -17.07
N VAL A 283 6.79 3.03 -16.68
CA VAL A 283 5.75 3.90 -16.11
C VAL A 283 4.64 4.18 -17.13
N ARG A 284 4.97 4.46 -18.39
CA ARG A 284 3.95 4.72 -19.43
C ARG A 284 3.06 3.51 -19.70
N PHE A 285 3.65 2.33 -19.84
CA PHE A 285 2.87 1.10 -20.03
C PHE A 285 2.07 0.74 -18.78
N GLY A 286 2.66 0.88 -17.58
CA GLY A 286 1.93 0.68 -16.33
C GLY A 286 0.70 1.61 -16.25
N ALA A 287 0.89 2.90 -16.51
CA ALA A 287 -0.20 3.86 -16.51
C ALA A 287 -1.25 3.57 -17.60
N LEU A 288 -0.84 3.08 -18.78
CA LEU A 288 -1.75 2.67 -19.85
C LEU A 288 -2.62 1.47 -19.42
N PHE A 289 -2.00 0.42 -18.85
CA PHE A 289 -2.75 -0.73 -18.36
C PHE A 289 -3.72 -0.34 -17.25
N ALA A 290 -3.29 0.52 -16.31
CA ALA A 290 -4.15 1.00 -15.24
C ALA A 290 -5.32 1.85 -15.80
N ALA A 291 -5.07 2.76 -16.75
CA ALA A 291 -6.10 3.57 -17.39
C ALA A 291 -7.13 2.71 -18.13
N VAL A 292 -6.67 1.74 -18.91
CA VAL A 292 -7.55 0.79 -19.62
C VAL A 292 -8.33 -0.05 -18.61
N GLY A 293 -7.69 -0.54 -17.54
CA GLY A 293 -8.35 -1.30 -16.49
C GLY A 293 -9.45 -0.52 -15.81
N TYR A 294 -9.18 0.72 -15.38
CA TYR A 294 -10.19 1.60 -14.79
C TYR A 294 -11.30 1.96 -15.76
N LEU A 295 -10.98 2.23 -17.03
CA LEU A 295 -11.99 2.47 -18.06
C LEU A 295 -12.86 1.22 -18.26
N THR A 296 -12.27 0.03 -18.28
CA THR A 296 -13.02 -1.23 -18.37
C THR A 296 -14.00 -1.33 -17.21
N VAL A 297 -13.56 -1.19 -15.95
CA VAL A 297 -14.46 -1.33 -14.80
C VAL A 297 -15.49 -0.20 -14.71
N THR A 298 -15.30 0.92 -15.39
CA THR A 298 -16.30 2.01 -15.52
C THR A 298 -17.37 1.68 -16.56
N LEU A 299 -17.10 0.81 -17.54
CA LEU A 299 -17.98 0.59 -18.68
C LEU A 299 -18.69 -0.78 -18.63
N VAL A 300 -18.23 -1.71 -17.81
CA VAL A 300 -18.79 -3.08 -17.77
C VAL A 300 -19.33 -3.43 -16.39
N SER A 301 -20.33 -4.31 -16.34
CA SER A 301 -20.95 -4.76 -15.09
C SER A 301 -20.83 -6.27 -14.85
N SER A 302 -20.42 -7.06 -15.84
CA SER A 302 -20.29 -8.50 -15.65
C SER A 302 -19.06 -8.85 -14.80
N LEU A 303 -19.21 -9.75 -13.84
CA LEU A 303 -18.14 -10.15 -12.92
C LEU A 303 -16.83 -10.58 -13.64
N PRO A 304 -16.86 -11.42 -14.70
CA PRO A 304 -15.62 -11.78 -15.39
C PRO A 304 -14.87 -10.57 -15.98
N MET A 305 -15.60 -9.63 -16.57
CA MET A 305 -14.99 -8.43 -17.15
C MET A 305 -14.50 -7.45 -16.09
N LEU A 306 -15.17 -7.35 -14.95
CA LEU A 306 -14.69 -6.57 -13.79
C LEU A 306 -13.38 -7.16 -13.26
N VAL A 307 -13.27 -8.50 -13.17
CA VAL A 307 -12.02 -9.18 -12.78
C VAL A 307 -10.90 -8.86 -13.77
N VAL A 308 -11.16 -8.91 -15.09
CA VAL A 308 -10.17 -8.51 -16.10
C VAL A 308 -9.75 -7.04 -15.93
N GLY A 309 -10.70 -6.13 -15.74
CA GLY A 309 -10.41 -4.71 -15.52
C GLY A 309 -9.55 -4.48 -14.26
N TRP A 310 -9.88 -5.09 -13.14
CA TRP A 310 -9.11 -4.99 -11.90
C TRP A 310 -7.73 -5.68 -11.99
N ALA A 311 -7.60 -6.74 -12.80
CA ALA A 311 -6.31 -7.34 -13.13
C ALA A 311 -5.40 -6.35 -13.87
N LEU A 312 -5.94 -5.65 -14.88
CA LEU A 312 -5.22 -4.61 -15.61
C LEU A 312 -4.82 -3.44 -14.71
N VAL A 313 -5.70 -3.03 -13.79
CA VAL A 313 -5.37 -2.00 -12.79
C VAL A 313 -4.20 -2.47 -11.93
N GLY A 314 -4.27 -3.64 -11.31
CA GLY A 314 -3.22 -4.18 -10.45
C GLY A 314 -1.88 -4.31 -11.17
N PHE A 315 -1.92 -4.84 -12.40
CA PHE A 315 -0.74 -4.95 -13.27
C PHE A 315 -0.14 -3.56 -13.59
N GLY A 316 -0.99 -2.57 -13.81
CA GLY A 316 -0.57 -1.22 -14.18
C GLY A 316 0.02 -0.42 -13.02
N VAL A 317 -0.70 -0.34 -11.89
CA VAL A 317 -0.28 0.51 -10.75
C VAL A 317 0.96 -0.01 -10.04
N GLY A 318 1.18 -1.33 -10.03
CA GLY A 318 2.27 -1.96 -9.27
C GLY A 318 3.68 -1.48 -9.60
N MET A 319 3.89 -0.84 -10.77
CA MET A 319 5.20 -0.39 -11.25
C MET A 319 5.42 1.12 -11.20
N ILE A 320 4.38 1.92 -11.00
CA ILE A 320 4.48 3.38 -11.16
C ILE A 320 5.29 4.00 -10.01
N ALA A 321 4.90 3.77 -8.76
CA ALA A 321 5.52 4.40 -7.60
C ALA A 321 7.03 4.14 -7.48
N PRO A 322 7.53 2.89 -7.56
CA PRO A 322 8.95 2.64 -7.41
C PRO A 322 9.81 3.43 -8.41
N GLN A 323 9.30 3.60 -9.64
CA GLN A 323 10.03 4.30 -10.68
C GLN A 323 9.98 5.82 -10.52
N VAL A 324 8.84 6.38 -10.12
CA VAL A 324 8.67 7.82 -9.87
C VAL A 324 9.56 8.24 -8.69
N TYR A 325 9.56 7.48 -7.60
CA TYR A 325 10.37 7.76 -6.42
C TYR A 325 11.87 7.59 -6.68
N ALA A 326 12.26 6.57 -7.45
CA ALA A 326 13.65 6.40 -7.83
C ALA A 326 14.16 7.57 -8.67
N VAL A 327 13.39 8.06 -9.65
CA VAL A 327 13.77 9.24 -10.45
C VAL A 327 13.84 10.49 -9.57
N ALA A 328 12.92 10.68 -8.63
CA ALA A 328 12.96 11.80 -7.69
C ALA A 328 14.25 11.81 -6.86
N GLY A 329 14.63 10.64 -6.32
CA GLY A 329 15.87 10.48 -5.57
C GLY A 329 17.13 10.79 -6.40
N HIS A 330 17.16 10.41 -7.68
CA HIS A 330 18.30 10.69 -8.56
C HIS A 330 18.42 12.18 -8.97
N ILE A 331 17.29 12.88 -9.15
CA ILE A 331 17.30 14.29 -9.62
C ILE A 331 17.76 15.26 -8.53
N GLY A 332 17.42 15.03 -7.27
CA GLY A 332 17.69 15.99 -6.20
C GLY A 332 17.81 15.38 -4.82
N GLY A 333 18.20 14.12 -4.74
CA GLY A 333 18.46 13.42 -3.48
C GLY A 333 17.24 13.36 -2.57
N GLY A 334 17.48 13.25 -1.27
CA GLY A 334 16.42 13.09 -0.25
C GLY A 334 15.40 14.23 -0.22
N ARG A 335 15.81 15.47 -0.57
CA ARG A 335 14.90 16.63 -0.52
C ARG A 335 13.83 16.58 -1.62
N VAL A 336 14.20 16.27 -2.86
CA VAL A 336 13.23 16.12 -3.97
C VAL A 336 12.37 14.91 -3.74
N LEU A 337 12.97 13.81 -3.28
CA LEU A 337 12.23 12.60 -2.93
C LEU A 337 11.18 12.90 -1.84
N ALA A 338 11.52 13.64 -0.77
CA ALA A 338 10.60 14.00 0.29
C ALA A 338 9.39 14.80 -0.22
N VAL A 339 9.62 15.76 -1.14
CA VAL A 339 8.51 16.51 -1.78
C VAL A 339 7.60 15.57 -2.55
N VAL A 340 8.15 14.71 -3.39
CA VAL A 340 7.35 13.80 -4.24
C VAL A 340 6.58 12.79 -3.40
N VAL A 341 7.20 12.24 -2.36
CA VAL A 341 6.56 11.31 -1.41
C VAL A 341 5.43 11.99 -0.63
N THR A 342 5.58 13.27 -0.27
CA THR A 342 4.52 14.05 0.39
C THR A 342 3.25 14.11 -0.47
N PHE A 343 3.38 14.29 -1.79
CA PHE A 343 2.22 14.23 -2.70
C PHE A 343 1.57 12.85 -2.74
N GLY A 344 2.36 11.78 -2.70
CA GLY A 344 1.84 10.41 -2.61
C GLY A 344 1.04 10.18 -1.32
N TYR A 345 1.57 10.61 -0.17
CA TYR A 345 0.86 10.49 1.10
C TYR A 345 -0.39 11.38 1.17
N ALA A 346 -0.34 12.59 0.58
CA ALA A 346 -1.53 13.43 0.48
C ALA A 346 -2.65 12.73 -0.30
N ALA A 347 -2.31 11.94 -1.34
CA ALA A 347 -3.27 11.14 -2.09
C ALA A 347 -3.89 10.04 -1.23
N PHE A 348 -3.12 9.33 -0.44
CA PHE A 348 -3.63 8.29 0.47
C PHE A 348 -4.50 8.88 1.59
N LEU A 349 -4.21 10.09 2.05
CA LEU A 349 -5.04 10.77 3.04
C LEU A 349 -6.37 11.27 2.46
N LEU A 350 -6.29 12.01 1.35
CA LEU A 350 -7.45 12.69 0.78
C LEU A 350 -8.26 11.77 -0.14
N GLY A 351 -7.64 10.70 -0.65
CA GLY A 351 -8.23 9.76 -1.60
C GLY A 351 -9.55 9.17 -1.14
N PRO A 352 -9.64 8.57 0.05
CA PRO A 352 -10.90 7.99 0.53
C PRO A 352 -12.03 9.02 0.63
N ALA A 353 -11.76 10.22 1.15
CA ALA A 353 -12.76 11.28 1.25
C ALA A 353 -13.20 11.78 -0.13
N PHE A 354 -12.23 11.96 -1.04
CA PHE A 354 -12.51 12.38 -2.41
C PHE A 354 -13.31 11.33 -3.19
N MET A 355 -12.91 10.07 -3.11
CA MET A 355 -13.62 8.98 -3.76
C MET A 355 -15.01 8.76 -3.15
N GLY A 356 -15.14 8.83 -1.81
CA GLY A 356 -16.44 8.73 -1.15
C GLY A 356 -17.40 9.85 -1.59
N PHE A 357 -16.90 11.07 -1.73
CA PHE A 357 -17.68 12.17 -2.30
C PHE A 357 -18.13 11.86 -3.73
N LEU A 358 -17.23 11.40 -4.59
CA LEU A 358 -17.57 11.04 -5.98
C LEU A 358 -18.58 9.89 -6.03
N VAL A 359 -18.40 8.86 -5.22
CA VAL A 359 -19.32 7.71 -5.16
C VAL A 359 -20.73 8.16 -4.79
N ASN A 360 -20.87 9.12 -3.88
CA ASN A 360 -22.17 9.68 -3.52
C ASN A 360 -22.79 10.52 -4.65
N GLN A 361 -21.99 11.21 -5.47
CA GLN A 361 -22.52 12.08 -6.53
C GLN A 361 -22.90 11.31 -7.79
N VAL A 362 -22.06 10.37 -8.21
CA VAL A 362 -22.20 9.71 -9.52
C VAL A 362 -22.31 8.18 -9.43
N GLY A 363 -22.31 7.62 -8.23
CA GLY A 363 -22.27 6.18 -7.99
C GLY A 363 -20.88 5.59 -8.14
N ILE A 364 -20.65 4.43 -7.50
CA ILE A 364 -19.34 3.77 -7.44
C ILE A 364 -18.83 3.38 -8.84
N HIS A 365 -19.72 2.99 -9.74
CA HIS A 365 -19.40 2.58 -11.11
C HIS A 365 -18.74 3.71 -11.89
N HIS A 366 -19.40 4.87 -11.98
CA HIS A 366 -18.90 6.02 -12.73
C HIS A 366 -17.74 6.75 -12.03
N ALA A 367 -17.64 6.66 -10.70
CA ALA A 367 -16.54 7.24 -9.95
C ALA A 367 -15.16 6.68 -10.39
N MET A 368 -15.12 5.44 -10.92
CA MET A 368 -13.89 4.82 -11.44
C MET A 368 -13.31 5.51 -12.69
N ALA A 369 -14.07 6.37 -13.36
CA ALA A 369 -13.56 7.18 -14.46
C ALA A 369 -12.47 8.16 -14.02
N VAL A 370 -12.50 8.63 -12.78
CA VAL A 370 -11.51 9.59 -12.27
C VAL A 370 -10.11 8.99 -12.18
N PRO A 371 -9.87 7.85 -11.53
CA PRO A 371 -8.55 7.22 -11.58
C PRO A 371 -8.15 6.79 -13.00
N ALA A 372 -9.08 6.47 -13.91
CA ALA A 372 -8.76 6.24 -15.33
C ALA A 372 -8.12 7.50 -15.96
N LEU A 373 -8.71 8.68 -15.75
CA LEU A 373 -8.20 9.96 -16.24
C LEU A 373 -6.85 10.32 -15.59
N LEU A 374 -6.67 10.06 -14.29
CA LEU A 374 -5.41 10.29 -13.59
C LEU A 374 -4.29 9.43 -14.18
N CYS A 375 -4.56 8.14 -14.42
CA CYS A 375 -3.60 7.23 -15.05
C CYS A 375 -3.28 7.67 -16.49
N ALA A 376 -4.25 8.13 -17.27
CA ALA A 376 -4.03 8.73 -18.59
C ALA A 376 -3.13 9.96 -18.50
N GLY A 377 -3.33 10.83 -17.49
CA GLY A 377 -2.45 11.94 -17.18
C GLY A 377 -1.00 11.54 -16.90
N ILE A 378 -0.79 10.44 -16.16
CA ILE A 378 0.55 9.90 -15.90
C ILE A 378 1.25 9.51 -17.21
N ILE A 379 0.55 8.96 -18.21
CA ILE A 379 1.14 8.60 -19.51
C ILE A 379 1.78 9.84 -20.17
N ALA A 380 1.07 10.97 -20.13
CA ALA A 380 1.57 12.23 -20.69
C ALA A 380 2.75 12.77 -19.86
N LEU A 381 2.59 12.86 -18.54
CA LEU A 381 3.61 13.36 -17.62
C LEU A 381 4.89 12.50 -17.63
N ALA A 382 4.79 11.19 -17.80
CA ALA A 382 5.94 10.31 -17.91
C ALA A 382 6.84 10.65 -19.12
N SER A 383 6.33 11.42 -20.10
CA SER A 383 7.16 11.92 -21.20
C SER A 383 8.29 12.84 -20.73
N THR A 384 8.17 13.45 -19.57
CA THR A 384 9.19 14.33 -18.96
C THR A 384 10.27 13.55 -18.20
N MET A 385 10.06 12.27 -17.90
CA MET A 385 11.06 11.42 -17.23
C MET A 385 12.26 11.17 -18.16
N PRO A 386 13.47 11.00 -17.61
CA PRO A 386 14.65 10.61 -18.38
C PRO A 386 14.42 9.28 -19.13
N ARG A 387 14.97 9.16 -20.34
CA ARG A 387 14.84 7.94 -21.14
C ARG A 387 15.75 6.81 -20.66
N THR A 388 16.91 7.13 -20.11
CA THR A 388 17.94 6.19 -19.62
C THR A 388 18.50 6.68 -18.29
N ASP A 389 18.97 5.77 -17.44
CA ASP A 389 19.64 6.11 -16.18
C ASP A 389 20.95 6.90 -16.42
N ALA A 390 21.59 6.75 -17.58
CA ALA A 390 22.75 7.55 -18.01
C ALA A 390 22.42 9.06 -18.16
N GLY A 391 21.17 9.42 -18.44
CA GLY A 391 20.71 10.81 -18.45
C GLY A 391 20.54 11.43 -17.05
N LEU A 392 20.64 10.65 -16.00
CA LEU A 392 20.55 11.09 -14.60
C LEU A 392 21.91 11.49 -14.02
N SER A 393 23.03 10.99 -14.58
CA SER A 393 24.39 11.26 -14.12
C SER A 393 25.03 12.53 -14.72
N GLN A 394 24.34 13.20 -15.65
CA GLN A 394 24.88 14.37 -16.40
C GLN A 394 24.14 15.70 -16.07
N ARG A 395 23.32 15.77 -15.03
CA ARG A 395 22.65 17.01 -14.65
C ARG A 395 22.92 17.40 -13.21
#